data_91f1e2913e126b751868b07454f0380e
#
_entry.id   91f1e2913e126b751868b07454f0380e
#
_cell.length_a   1.000
_cell.length_b   1.000
_cell.length_c   1.000
_cell.angle_alpha   90.00
_cell.angle_beta   90.00
_cell.angle_gamma   90.00
#
_symmetry.space_group_name_H-M   'P 1'
#
loop_
_entity.id
_entity.type
_entity.pdbx_description
1 polymer ?
#
loop_
_entity_poly.entity_id
_entity_poly.type
_entity_poly.pdbx_seq_one_letter_code
_entity_poly.pdbx_strand_id
1 'polypeptide(L)'
;MFFACGHNGQRTTSEDGIHWSSPVFGKEGEVYRTAAAGPGEIVCIGRFGGQNITAASKDGATWKLGGNDAKYKDYIQGVTYGNGTFLALGGDPGSVGVGDPFVMLSSDGESWSSIVKTSGKFILRRAVWGNGMWVGVGDRGRRAASRDGKVWEDAPKVKAIDTLVDIAFGNDIFVGVGLHGLRMTSRDGITWENRQTGIEGEHLNSILWADHRFVAVGLGGTWTSSDGVTWDRKENQNAPLTAAYARGSFIGAHWRGRLLHSTDAIQWKEVFKSEQHFEAVAAV
;
A
#
# COMPACT_ATOMS: atom_id res chain seq x y z
N MET A 1 -5.15 1.86 16.66
CA MET A 1 -3.96 0.98 16.76
C MET A 1 -3.14 1.11 15.50
N PHE A 2 -1.83 1.08 15.62
CA PHE A 2 -0.86 1.07 14.51
C PHE A 2 -0.21 -0.31 14.42
N PHE A 3 0.18 -0.69 13.21
CA PHE A 3 0.76 -1.98 12.91
C PHE A 3 1.93 -1.85 11.94
N ALA A 4 2.95 -2.69 12.11
CA ALA A 4 4.07 -2.82 11.18
C ALA A 4 4.45 -4.28 10.98
N CYS A 5 4.80 -4.66 9.76
CA CYS A 5 5.26 -6.00 9.42
C CYS A 5 6.40 -5.99 8.40
N GLY A 6 7.12 -7.11 8.31
CA GLY A 6 8.27 -7.20 7.41
C GLY A 6 8.97 -8.55 7.39
N HIS A 7 10.31 -8.49 7.37
CA HIS A 7 11.19 -9.64 7.22
C HIS A 7 11.17 -10.58 8.42
N ASN A 8 11.47 -11.85 8.16
CA ASN A 8 11.40 -12.96 9.13
C ASN A 8 10.04 -13.06 9.84
N GLY A 9 8.99 -12.69 9.10
CA GLY A 9 7.62 -12.72 9.60
C GLY A 9 7.36 -11.77 10.76
N GLN A 10 8.22 -10.76 10.99
CA GLN A 10 8.05 -9.85 12.14
C GLN A 10 6.77 -9.03 12.01
N ARG A 11 6.10 -8.88 13.16
CA ARG A 11 4.86 -8.12 13.32
C ARG A 11 4.88 -7.45 14.67
N THR A 12 4.51 -6.17 14.73
CA THR A 12 4.44 -5.40 15.97
C THR A 12 3.31 -4.38 15.90
N THR A 13 2.80 -3.98 17.04
CA THR A 13 1.69 -3.02 17.18
C THR A 13 2.02 -1.91 18.15
N SER A 14 1.28 -0.81 18.02
CA SER A 14 1.32 0.33 18.93
C SER A 14 -0.06 0.97 19.02
N GLU A 15 -0.46 1.41 20.20
CA GLU A 15 -1.70 2.16 20.38
C GLU A 15 -1.54 3.64 20.03
N ASP A 16 -0.37 4.21 20.23
CA ASP A 16 -0.09 5.65 20.09
C ASP A 16 0.89 5.99 18.95
N GLY A 17 1.47 4.96 18.29
CA GLY A 17 2.49 5.13 17.25
C GLY A 17 3.89 5.41 17.80
N ILE A 18 4.06 5.50 19.11
CA ILE A 18 5.32 5.83 19.78
C ILE A 18 5.88 4.62 20.55
N HIS A 19 5.02 3.98 21.35
CA HIS A 19 5.38 2.81 22.14
C HIS A 19 4.95 1.54 21.43
N TRP A 20 5.91 0.75 20.99
CA TRP A 20 5.69 -0.45 20.21
C TRP A 20 5.85 -1.72 21.06
N SER A 21 4.99 -2.70 20.82
CA SER A 21 5.09 -4.02 21.45
C SER A 21 6.39 -4.72 21.01
N SER A 22 6.84 -5.68 21.80
CA SER A 22 7.90 -6.59 21.35
C SER A 22 7.45 -7.31 20.08
N PRO A 23 8.27 -7.35 19.03
CA PRO A 23 7.87 -7.99 17.78
C PRO A 23 7.64 -9.50 17.95
N VAL A 24 6.58 -9.98 17.32
CA VAL A 24 6.40 -11.40 17.09
C VAL A 24 7.08 -11.76 15.76
N PHE A 25 7.85 -12.82 15.74
CA PHE A 25 8.55 -13.31 14.56
C PHE A 25 7.87 -14.56 13.99
N GLY A 26 7.99 -14.77 12.71
CA GLY A 26 7.64 -16.01 12.01
C GLY A 26 8.87 -16.87 11.76
N LYS A 27 8.89 -17.58 10.63
CA LYS A 27 10.04 -18.38 10.20
C LYS A 27 11.07 -17.50 9.50
N GLU A 28 12.33 -17.90 9.61
CA GLU A 28 13.41 -17.29 8.81
C GLU A 28 13.06 -17.35 7.32
N GLY A 29 13.17 -16.21 6.63
CA GLY A 29 12.81 -16.08 5.22
C GLY A 29 11.33 -15.78 4.92
N GLU A 30 10.46 -15.74 5.93
CA GLU A 30 9.12 -15.16 5.76
C GLU A 30 9.22 -13.65 5.56
N VAL A 31 8.50 -13.10 4.59
CA VAL A 31 8.47 -11.64 4.37
C VAL A 31 7.04 -11.19 4.13
N TYR A 32 6.48 -10.42 5.06
CA TYR A 32 5.22 -9.71 4.85
C TYR A 32 5.52 -8.38 4.18
N ARG A 33 4.94 -8.16 3.00
CA ARG A 33 5.24 -7.01 2.13
C ARG A 33 4.15 -5.95 2.06
N THR A 34 2.95 -6.31 2.45
CA THR A 34 1.79 -5.43 2.37
C THR A 34 0.88 -5.67 3.55
N ALA A 35 0.24 -4.62 4.03
CA ALA A 35 -0.70 -4.67 5.13
C ALA A 35 -1.89 -3.75 4.87
N ALA A 36 -3.04 -4.14 5.39
CA ALA A 36 -4.24 -3.33 5.44
C ALA A 36 -4.93 -3.50 6.79
N ALA A 37 -5.63 -2.48 7.21
CA ALA A 37 -6.47 -2.52 8.39
C ALA A 37 -7.91 -2.20 8.02
N GLY A 38 -8.84 -2.99 8.56
CA GLY A 38 -10.27 -2.76 8.50
C GLY A 38 -10.85 -2.66 9.92
N PRO A 39 -12.15 -2.41 10.09
CA PRO A 39 -12.77 -2.34 11.40
C PRO A 39 -12.58 -3.66 12.17
N GLY A 40 -11.72 -3.63 13.19
CA GLY A 40 -11.46 -4.78 14.06
C GLY A 40 -10.61 -5.89 13.45
N GLU A 41 -9.93 -5.66 12.33
CA GLU A 41 -9.08 -6.66 11.69
C GLU A 41 -7.84 -6.02 11.04
N ILE A 42 -6.68 -6.63 11.25
CA ILE A 42 -5.43 -6.31 10.57
C ILE A 42 -5.06 -7.50 9.70
N VAL A 43 -4.69 -7.23 8.46
CA VAL A 43 -4.23 -8.24 7.51
C VAL A 43 -2.87 -7.88 6.98
N CYS A 44 -1.95 -8.83 6.99
CA CYS A 44 -0.70 -8.71 6.23
C CYS A 44 -0.53 -9.91 5.30
N ILE A 45 0.02 -9.62 4.13
CA ILE A 45 0.28 -10.62 3.09
C ILE A 45 1.74 -10.53 2.66
N GLY A 46 2.30 -11.68 2.41
CA GLY A 46 3.70 -11.79 2.06
C GLY A 46 4.04 -13.10 1.37
N ARG A 47 5.28 -13.57 1.55
CA ARG A 47 5.81 -14.75 0.90
C ARG A 47 6.75 -15.55 1.78
N PHE A 48 6.69 -16.86 1.57
CA PHE A 48 7.64 -17.83 2.14
C PHE A 48 7.79 -19.02 1.18
N GLY A 49 9.03 -19.40 0.88
CA GLY A 49 9.31 -20.58 0.04
C GLY A 49 8.65 -20.53 -1.36
N GLY A 50 8.45 -19.31 -1.92
CA GLY A 50 7.79 -19.14 -3.21
C GLY A 50 6.26 -19.12 -3.16
N GLN A 51 5.66 -19.25 -2.00
CA GLN A 51 4.20 -19.22 -1.77
C GLN A 51 3.77 -17.90 -1.14
N ASN A 52 2.54 -17.47 -1.41
CA ASN A 52 1.93 -16.38 -0.65
C ASN A 52 1.54 -16.87 0.73
N ILE A 53 1.80 -16.06 1.74
CA ILE A 53 1.39 -16.27 3.13
C ILE A 53 0.51 -15.11 3.57
N THR A 54 -0.47 -15.41 4.42
CA THR A 54 -1.35 -14.39 5.03
C THR A 54 -1.30 -14.51 6.53
N ALA A 55 -1.47 -13.41 7.22
CA ALA A 55 -1.70 -13.38 8.65
C ALA A 55 -2.76 -12.33 8.95
N ALA A 56 -3.76 -12.70 9.73
CA ALA A 56 -4.84 -11.84 10.17
C ALA A 56 -4.90 -11.79 11.70
N SER A 57 -5.26 -10.63 12.24
CA SER A 57 -5.36 -10.42 13.68
C SER A 57 -6.38 -9.36 14.04
N LYS A 58 -7.10 -9.58 15.14
CA LYS A 58 -8.05 -8.61 15.72
C LYS A 58 -7.43 -7.72 16.81
N ASP A 59 -6.41 -8.21 17.44
CA ASP A 59 -5.78 -7.60 18.62
C ASP A 59 -4.30 -7.25 18.41
N GLY A 60 -3.74 -7.62 17.25
CA GLY A 60 -2.33 -7.44 16.95
C GLY A 60 -1.37 -8.36 17.74
N ALA A 61 -1.89 -9.18 18.63
CA ALA A 61 -1.12 -10.11 19.46
C ALA A 61 -1.33 -11.57 19.02
N THR A 62 -2.57 -11.95 18.77
CA THR A 62 -2.95 -13.30 18.31
C THR A 62 -3.14 -13.29 16.80
N TRP A 63 -2.42 -14.16 16.10
CA TRP A 63 -2.40 -14.19 14.64
C TRP A 63 -2.92 -15.50 14.10
N LYS A 64 -3.89 -15.42 13.20
CA LYS A 64 -4.30 -16.53 12.36
C LYS A 64 -3.46 -16.53 11.10
N LEU A 65 -2.64 -17.57 10.96
CA LEU A 65 -1.77 -17.75 9.82
C LEU A 65 -2.50 -18.55 8.75
N GLY A 66 -2.48 -18.05 7.53
CA GLY A 66 -3.00 -18.71 6.35
C GLY A 66 -1.95 -18.75 5.25
N GLY A 67 -2.29 -19.44 4.19
CA GLY A 67 -1.48 -19.50 2.99
C GLY A 67 -2.33 -19.99 1.84
N ASN A 68 -1.95 -19.64 0.65
CA ASN A 68 -2.60 -20.18 -0.54
C ASN A 68 -2.08 -21.57 -0.82
N ASP A 69 -2.99 -22.43 -1.31
CA ASP A 69 -2.62 -23.68 -1.93
C ASP A 69 -1.44 -23.50 -2.88
N ALA A 70 -0.53 -24.47 -2.89
CA ALA A 70 0.72 -24.48 -3.67
C ALA A 70 0.57 -24.27 -5.20
N LYS A 71 -0.63 -23.98 -5.68
CA LYS A 71 -0.96 -23.73 -7.09
C LYS A 71 -0.65 -22.33 -7.56
N TYR A 72 -0.46 -21.38 -6.65
CA TYR A 72 -0.34 -19.96 -7.03
C TYR A 72 1.12 -19.52 -6.95
N LYS A 73 1.79 -19.59 -8.11
CA LYS A 73 3.11 -18.96 -8.33
C LYS A 73 3.00 -17.42 -8.42
N ASP A 74 1.79 -16.90 -8.46
CA ASP A 74 1.50 -15.49 -8.66
C ASP A 74 1.72 -14.69 -7.37
N TYR A 75 2.32 -13.53 -7.50
CA TYR A 75 2.71 -12.67 -6.39
C TYR A 75 1.57 -11.74 -5.99
N ILE A 76 1.19 -11.73 -4.72
CA ILE A 76 0.35 -10.65 -4.19
C ILE A 76 1.25 -9.44 -3.92
N GLN A 77 0.90 -8.30 -4.53
CA GLN A 77 1.65 -7.05 -4.47
C GLN A 77 1.05 -6.04 -3.50
N GLY A 78 -0.25 -6.10 -3.30
CA GLY A 78 -0.96 -5.18 -2.43
C GLY A 78 -2.17 -5.80 -1.78
N VAL A 79 -2.49 -5.33 -0.59
CA VAL A 79 -3.78 -5.54 0.07
C VAL A 79 -4.30 -4.19 0.53
N THR A 80 -5.60 -3.99 0.42
CA THR A 80 -6.30 -2.79 0.87
C THR A 80 -7.66 -3.16 1.46
N TYR A 81 -8.22 -2.28 2.28
CA TYR A 81 -9.58 -2.43 2.81
C TYR A 81 -10.46 -1.29 2.32
N GLY A 82 -11.68 -1.62 1.95
CA GLY A 82 -12.71 -0.66 1.56
C GLY A 82 -14.05 -1.34 1.35
N ASN A 83 -15.13 -0.61 1.49
CA ASN A 83 -16.49 -1.13 1.30
C ASN A 83 -16.77 -2.47 2.01
N GLY A 84 -16.27 -2.63 3.24
CA GLY A 84 -16.46 -3.85 4.02
C GLY A 84 -15.66 -5.06 3.55
N THR A 85 -14.66 -4.87 2.67
CA THR A 85 -13.94 -5.98 2.03
C THR A 85 -12.44 -5.71 1.96
N PHE A 86 -11.63 -6.71 2.25
CA PHE A 86 -10.21 -6.71 1.89
C PHE A 86 -10.07 -7.14 0.44
N LEU A 87 -9.31 -6.38 -0.32
CA LEU A 87 -8.97 -6.64 -1.71
C LEU A 87 -7.46 -6.87 -1.83
N ALA A 88 -7.05 -8.06 -2.23
CA ALA A 88 -5.67 -8.37 -2.56
C ALA A 88 -5.48 -8.32 -4.09
N LEU A 89 -4.37 -7.73 -4.49
CA LEU A 89 -4.00 -7.51 -5.89
C LEU A 89 -2.68 -8.22 -6.19
N GLY A 90 -2.60 -8.90 -7.32
CA GLY A 90 -1.40 -9.64 -7.66
C GLY A 90 -1.22 -9.94 -9.14
N GLY A 91 -0.21 -10.74 -9.42
CA GLY A 91 0.23 -11.18 -10.73
C GLY A 91 1.74 -11.39 -10.78
N ASP A 92 2.31 -11.65 -11.94
CA ASP A 92 3.74 -11.79 -12.15
C ASP A 92 4.40 -10.45 -12.50
N PRO A 93 5.15 -9.83 -11.57
CA PRO A 93 5.82 -8.55 -11.81
C PRO A 93 7.06 -8.68 -12.69
N GLY A 94 7.60 -9.90 -12.84
CA GLY A 94 8.85 -10.16 -13.56
C GLY A 94 8.67 -10.48 -15.03
N SER A 95 7.44 -10.65 -15.51
CA SER A 95 7.22 -11.06 -16.89
C SER A 95 7.45 -9.92 -17.88
N VAL A 96 8.18 -10.20 -18.93
CA VAL A 96 8.42 -9.25 -20.03
C VAL A 96 7.16 -9.06 -20.89
N GLY A 97 6.18 -9.94 -20.73
CA GLY A 97 4.97 -10.02 -21.56
C GLY A 97 3.70 -9.65 -20.82
N VAL A 98 3.04 -10.64 -20.25
CA VAL A 98 1.75 -10.50 -19.57
C VAL A 98 1.94 -10.83 -18.10
N GLY A 99 1.63 -9.88 -17.22
CA GLY A 99 1.76 -10.04 -15.76
C GLY A 99 0.68 -10.92 -15.12
N ASP A 100 -0.21 -11.48 -15.93
CA ASP A 100 -1.30 -12.37 -15.49
C ASP A 100 -2.06 -11.84 -14.25
N PRO A 101 -2.57 -10.60 -14.30
CA PRO A 101 -3.08 -9.91 -13.14
C PRO A 101 -4.33 -10.58 -12.55
N PHE A 102 -4.43 -10.58 -11.24
CA PHE A 102 -5.56 -11.14 -10.52
C PHE A 102 -5.91 -10.33 -9.27
N VAL A 103 -7.09 -10.64 -8.74
CA VAL A 103 -7.55 -10.15 -7.44
C VAL A 103 -8.10 -11.31 -6.61
N MET A 104 -8.11 -11.13 -5.29
CA MET A 104 -8.81 -11.96 -4.31
C MET A 104 -9.52 -11.05 -3.32
N LEU A 105 -10.65 -11.50 -2.81
CA LEU A 105 -11.47 -10.75 -1.86
C LEU A 105 -11.65 -11.55 -0.58
N SER A 106 -11.72 -10.84 0.53
CA SER A 106 -12.02 -11.41 1.85
C SER A 106 -12.86 -10.43 2.67
N SER A 107 -13.84 -10.92 3.41
CA SER A 107 -14.61 -10.13 4.35
C SER A 107 -14.00 -10.08 5.75
N ASP A 108 -13.14 -11.04 6.07
CA ASP A 108 -12.57 -11.27 7.39
C ASP A 108 -11.03 -11.30 7.42
N GLY A 109 -10.38 -11.13 6.26
CA GLY A 109 -8.92 -11.20 6.15
C GLY A 109 -8.31 -12.59 6.34
N GLU A 110 -9.10 -13.56 6.80
CA GLU A 110 -8.70 -14.93 7.08
C GLU A 110 -9.02 -15.86 5.90
N SER A 111 -10.26 -15.78 5.42
CA SER A 111 -10.79 -16.61 4.33
C SER A 111 -10.82 -15.81 3.04
N TRP A 112 -10.09 -16.26 2.04
CA TRP A 112 -9.95 -15.57 0.76
C TRP A 112 -10.73 -16.27 -0.35
N SER A 113 -11.35 -15.49 -1.23
CA SER A 113 -12.00 -16.02 -2.44
C SER A 113 -10.99 -16.73 -3.33
N SER A 114 -11.51 -17.53 -4.26
CA SER A 114 -10.70 -17.98 -5.39
C SER A 114 -10.12 -16.77 -6.15
N ILE A 115 -9.00 -16.99 -6.84
CA ILE A 115 -8.40 -16.00 -7.73
C ILE A 115 -9.39 -15.62 -8.83
N VAL A 116 -9.59 -14.32 -9.01
CA VAL A 116 -10.31 -13.74 -10.12
C VAL A 116 -9.31 -13.05 -11.05
N LYS A 117 -9.11 -13.60 -12.25
CA LYS A 117 -8.27 -12.95 -13.26
C LYS A 117 -8.91 -11.65 -13.71
N THR A 118 -8.10 -10.60 -13.80
CA THR A 118 -8.56 -9.29 -14.27
C THR A 118 -8.17 -9.06 -15.72
N SER A 119 -8.88 -8.16 -16.40
CA SER A 119 -8.46 -7.62 -17.69
C SER A 119 -7.08 -6.95 -17.60
N GLY A 120 -6.48 -6.65 -18.75
CA GLY A 120 -5.21 -5.95 -18.85
C GLY A 120 -3.99 -6.86 -18.84
N LYS A 121 -2.84 -6.28 -19.21
CA LYS A 121 -1.57 -7.02 -19.35
C LYS A 121 -0.68 -6.96 -18.12
N PHE A 122 -0.77 -5.88 -17.35
CA PHE A 122 0.15 -5.58 -16.27
C PHE A 122 -0.57 -5.64 -14.93
N ILE A 123 0.18 -5.84 -13.86
CA ILE A 123 -0.37 -5.95 -12.51
C ILE A 123 -0.81 -4.58 -11.99
N LEU A 124 -1.85 -4.60 -11.15
CA LEU A 124 -2.15 -3.50 -10.23
C LEU A 124 -1.35 -3.75 -8.94
N ARG A 125 -0.71 -2.70 -8.43
CA ARG A 125 0.11 -2.78 -7.21
C ARG A 125 -0.64 -2.34 -5.98
N ARG A 126 -1.47 -1.32 -6.15
CA ARG A 126 -2.27 -0.72 -5.07
C ARG A 126 -3.64 -0.36 -5.59
N ALA A 127 -4.61 -0.36 -4.71
CA ALA A 127 -5.94 0.15 -4.96
C ALA A 127 -6.48 0.85 -3.72
N VAL A 128 -7.46 1.72 -3.94
CA VAL A 128 -8.21 2.41 -2.88
C VAL A 128 -9.69 2.41 -3.24
N TRP A 129 -10.55 2.40 -2.22
CA TRP A 129 -11.98 2.58 -2.37
C TRP A 129 -12.35 4.05 -2.20
N GLY A 130 -13.15 4.58 -3.11
CA GLY A 130 -13.69 5.93 -3.06
C GLY A 130 -14.77 6.13 -4.11
N ASN A 131 -15.68 7.06 -3.94
CA ASN A 131 -16.78 7.38 -4.86
C ASN A 131 -17.55 6.14 -5.38
N GLY A 132 -17.75 5.12 -4.50
CA GLY A 132 -18.48 3.92 -4.85
C GLY A 132 -17.76 2.97 -5.81
N MET A 133 -16.42 3.07 -5.90
CA MET A 133 -15.60 2.21 -6.73
C MET A 133 -14.20 1.97 -6.15
N TRP A 134 -13.59 0.87 -6.55
CA TRP A 134 -12.18 0.61 -6.43
C TRP A 134 -11.43 1.27 -7.59
N VAL A 135 -10.34 1.93 -7.29
CA VAL A 135 -9.40 2.43 -8.30
C VAL A 135 -8.03 1.87 -8.01
N GLY A 136 -7.45 1.21 -9.00
CA GLY A 136 -6.14 0.58 -8.91
C GLY A 136 -5.12 1.20 -9.84
N VAL A 137 -3.85 1.22 -9.39
CA VAL A 137 -2.70 1.70 -10.15
C VAL A 137 -1.58 0.66 -10.12
N GLY A 138 -0.71 0.67 -11.12
CA GLY A 138 0.35 -0.34 -11.18
C GLY A 138 1.34 -0.20 -12.31
N ASP A 139 1.88 -1.33 -12.71
CA ASP A 139 3.01 -1.43 -13.62
C ASP A 139 2.70 -0.89 -15.01
N ARG A 140 3.73 -0.31 -15.63
CA ARG A 140 3.71 0.22 -16.99
C ARG A 140 2.51 1.13 -17.28
N GLY A 141 2.17 1.95 -16.28
CA GLY A 141 1.11 2.93 -16.36
C GLY A 141 -0.30 2.36 -16.20
N ARG A 142 -0.47 1.07 -15.90
CA ARG A 142 -1.80 0.49 -15.71
C ARG A 142 -2.58 1.21 -14.64
N ARG A 143 -3.79 1.60 -14.97
CA ARG A 143 -4.81 2.18 -14.10
C ARG A 143 -6.14 1.57 -14.47
N ALA A 144 -6.92 1.21 -13.47
CA ALA A 144 -8.21 0.57 -13.71
C ALA A 144 -9.19 0.87 -12.59
N ALA A 145 -10.48 0.82 -12.89
CA ALA A 145 -11.55 1.00 -11.93
C ALA A 145 -12.47 -0.23 -11.88
N SER A 146 -13.10 -0.47 -10.74
CA SER A 146 -14.04 -1.57 -10.53
C SER A 146 -15.09 -1.20 -9.49
N ARG A 147 -16.35 -1.55 -9.71
CA ARG A 147 -17.42 -1.35 -8.72
C ARG A 147 -17.52 -2.50 -7.72
N ASP A 148 -17.13 -3.69 -8.11
CA ASP A 148 -17.28 -4.93 -7.32
C ASP A 148 -15.95 -5.57 -6.89
N GLY A 149 -14.82 -4.97 -7.30
CA GLY A 149 -13.48 -5.51 -7.07
C GLY A 149 -13.10 -6.70 -7.95
N LYS A 150 -14.00 -7.19 -8.80
CA LYS A 150 -13.79 -8.39 -9.64
C LYS A 150 -13.64 -8.04 -11.11
N VAL A 151 -14.55 -7.22 -11.64
CA VAL A 151 -14.53 -6.75 -13.03
C VAL A 151 -13.89 -5.39 -13.08
N TRP A 152 -12.79 -5.27 -13.82
CA TRP A 152 -11.98 -4.07 -13.92
C TRP A 152 -12.00 -3.49 -15.33
N GLU A 153 -12.24 -2.20 -15.42
CA GLU A 153 -12.13 -1.41 -16.64
C GLU A 153 -10.79 -0.65 -16.63
N ASP A 154 -9.97 -0.91 -17.66
CA ASP A 154 -8.66 -0.25 -17.77
C ASP A 154 -8.80 1.15 -18.38
N ALA A 155 -8.09 2.13 -17.82
CA ALA A 155 -8.00 3.48 -18.37
C ALA A 155 -7.35 3.45 -19.77
N PRO A 156 -7.93 4.16 -20.75
CA PRO A 156 -7.39 4.18 -22.09
C PRO A 156 -6.13 5.04 -22.21
N LYS A 157 -5.34 4.79 -23.26
CA LYS A 157 -4.21 5.64 -23.67
C LYS A 157 -3.15 5.91 -22.59
N VAL A 158 -2.91 4.96 -21.69
CA VAL A 158 -1.85 5.08 -20.68
C VAL A 158 -0.47 4.97 -21.31
N LYS A 159 0.51 5.73 -20.77
CA LYS A 159 1.91 5.65 -21.17
C LYS A 159 2.65 4.70 -20.21
N ALA A 160 3.45 3.80 -20.73
CA ALA A 160 4.20 2.83 -19.92
C ALA A 160 5.18 3.48 -18.92
N ILE A 161 5.71 4.66 -19.24
CA ILE A 161 6.57 5.45 -18.35
C ILE A 161 5.81 6.00 -17.13
N ASP A 162 4.49 6.16 -17.23
CA ASP A 162 3.66 6.76 -16.19
C ASP A 162 3.24 5.71 -15.14
N THR A 163 4.22 5.03 -14.55
CA THR A 163 4.00 4.04 -13.49
C THR A 163 3.70 4.74 -12.17
N LEU A 164 2.46 4.56 -11.71
CA LEU A 164 2.00 4.92 -10.38
C LEU A 164 2.21 3.72 -9.45
N VAL A 165 2.80 3.94 -8.28
CA VAL A 165 3.13 2.87 -7.32
C VAL A 165 2.20 2.85 -6.13
N ASP A 166 1.55 3.99 -5.83
CA ASP A 166 0.58 4.09 -4.74
C ASP A 166 -0.54 5.08 -5.09
N ILE A 167 -1.67 4.98 -4.38
CA ILE A 167 -2.88 5.75 -4.62
C ILE A 167 -3.63 6.04 -3.32
N ALA A 168 -4.15 7.25 -3.18
CA ALA A 168 -5.06 7.63 -2.11
C ALA A 168 -6.34 8.26 -2.65
N PHE A 169 -7.39 8.22 -1.84
CA PHE A 169 -8.66 8.89 -2.10
C PHE A 169 -8.95 9.88 -0.97
N GLY A 170 -9.33 11.09 -1.31
CA GLY A 170 -9.75 12.13 -0.39
C GLY A 170 -10.27 13.33 -1.15
N ASN A 171 -11.09 14.17 -0.52
CA ASN A 171 -11.67 15.35 -1.14
C ASN A 171 -12.32 15.06 -2.52
N ASP A 172 -13.03 13.93 -2.63
CA ASP A 172 -13.72 13.43 -3.84
C ASP A 172 -12.84 13.20 -5.06
N ILE A 173 -11.52 13.05 -4.86
CA ILE A 173 -10.57 12.71 -5.93
C ILE A 173 -9.64 11.56 -5.56
N PHE A 174 -9.23 10.81 -6.55
CA PHE A 174 -8.13 9.87 -6.49
C PHE A 174 -6.83 10.58 -6.87
N VAL A 175 -5.78 10.35 -6.10
CA VAL A 175 -4.44 10.87 -6.38
C VAL A 175 -3.48 9.71 -6.42
N GLY A 176 -2.86 9.49 -7.57
CA GLY A 176 -1.81 8.49 -7.75
C GLY A 176 -0.43 9.14 -7.75
N VAL A 177 0.54 8.47 -7.13
CA VAL A 177 1.94 8.89 -7.09
C VAL A 177 2.88 7.77 -7.53
N GLY A 178 4.08 8.12 -8.01
CA GLY A 178 4.95 7.07 -8.49
C GLY A 178 6.36 7.50 -8.92
N LEU A 179 6.88 6.77 -9.88
CA LEU A 179 8.24 6.92 -10.36
C LEU A 179 8.44 8.29 -11.02
N HIS A 180 9.68 8.82 -10.93
CA HIS A 180 10.05 10.14 -11.46
C HIS A 180 9.22 11.29 -10.88
N GLY A 181 8.82 11.19 -9.61
CA GLY A 181 7.96 12.15 -8.95
C GLY A 181 6.58 12.31 -9.61
N LEU A 182 6.13 11.31 -10.36
CA LEU A 182 4.84 11.33 -11.04
C LEU A 182 3.69 11.51 -10.06
N ARG A 183 2.80 12.46 -10.38
CA ARG A 183 1.55 12.73 -9.66
C ARG A 183 0.46 12.94 -10.68
N MET A 184 -0.70 12.34 -10.46
CA MET A 184 -1.88 12.48 -11.32
C MET A 184 -3.15 12.38 -10.49
N THR A 185 -4.23 12.97 -10.97
CA THR A 185 -5.54 12.95 -10.32
C THR A 185 -6.59 12.31 -11.21
N SER A 186 -7.63 11.77 -10.60
CA SER A 186 -8.82 11.24 -11.28
C SER A 186 -10.05 11.36 -10.39
N ARG A 187 -11.25 11.53 -10.97
CA ARG A 187 -12.54 11.46 -10.25
C ARG A 187 -13.26 10.13 -10.46
N ASP A 188 -12.94 9.44 -11.55
CA ASP A 188 -13.63 8.21 -12.00
C ASP A 188 -12.69 6.98 -12.11
N GLY A 189 -11.39 7.16 -11.81
CA GLY A 189 -10.37 6.12 -11.95
C GLY A 189 -9.98 5.77 -13.38
N ILE A 190 -10.65 6.34 -14.37
CA ILE A 190 -10.49 6.06 -15.81
C ILE A 190 -9.87 7.26 -16.52
N THR A 191 -10.41 8.45 -16.27
CA THR A 191 -9.87 9.72 -16.80
C THR A 191 -8.85 10.29 -15.82
N TRP A 192 -7.61 10.38 -16.26
CA TRP A 192 -6.50 10.87 -15.43
C TRP A 192 -5.96 12.19 -15.96
N GLU A 193 -5.87 13.16 -15.07
CA GLU A 193 -5.55 14.55 -15.35
C GLU A 193 -4.39 15.05 -14.48
N ASN A 194 -4.03 16.33 -14.65
CA ASN A 194 -3.06 17.05 -13.82
C ASN A 194 -1.72 16.31 -13.68
N ARG A 195 -1.26 15.70 -14.79
CA ARG A 195 0.01 14.98 -14.82
C ARG A 195 1.18 15.91 -14.52
N GLN A 196 1.90 15.60 -13.45
CA GLN A 196 3.13 16.28 -13.05
C GLN A 196 4.25 15.28 -12.84
N THR A 197 5.47 15.70 -13.03
CA THR A 197 6.69 14.94 -12.70
C THR A 197 7.57 15.75 -11.77
N GLY A 198 8.44 15.09 -11.05
CA GLY A 198 9.44 15.70 -10.21
C GLY A 198 10.77 15.93 -10.92
N ILE A 199 11.82 16.12 -10.14
CA ILE A 199 13.20 16.19 -10.60
C ILE A 199 13.75 14.78 -10.86
N GLU A 200 14.91 14.72 -11.54
CA GLU A 200 15.60 13.45 -11.81
C GLU A 200 15.91 12.69 -10.51
N GLY A 201 15.62 11.38 -10.49
CA GLY A 201 15.82 10.51 -9.32
C GLY A 201 14.75 10.62 -8.24
N GLU A 202 13.79 11.53 -8.35
CA GLU A 202 12.68 11.64 -7.42
C GLU A 202 11.70 10.47 -7.59
N HIS A 203 11.36 9.80 -6.50
CA HIS A 203 10.35 8.75 -6.47
C HIS A 203 9.44 8.96 -5.27
N LEU A 204 8.13 8.92 -5.52
CA LEU A 204 7.10 8.92 -4.48
C LEU A 204 6.67 7.47 -4.25
N ASN A 205 6.89 6.97 -3.03
CA ASN A 205 6.71 5.56 -2.73
C ASN A 205 5.36 5.24 -2.09
N SER A 206 4.79 6.19 -1.36
CA SER A 206 3.50 6.01 -0.68
C SER A 206 2.75 7.33 -0.62
N ILE A 207 1.43 7.25 -0.64
CA ILE A 207 0.51 8.38 -0.46
C ILE A 207 -0.66 7.99 0.42
N LEU A 208 -1.12 8.92 1.23
CA LEU A 208 -2.31 8.77 2.06
C LEU A 208 -3.11 10.09 2.12
N TRP A 209 -4.39 9.97 2.46
CA TRP A 209 -5.23 11.11 2.82
C TRP A 209 -5.33 11.19 4.32
N ALA A 210 -4.90 12.32 4.90
CA ALA A 210 -4.86 12.52 6.32
C ALA A 210 -5.03 14.00 6.64
N ASP A 211 -5.78 14.31 7.66
CA ASP A 211 -5.93 15.67 8.17
C ASP A 211 -6.26 16.70 7.06
N HIS A 212 -7.28 16.34 6.24
CA HIS A 212 -7.79 17.15 5.12
C HIS A 212 -6.75 17.46 4.01
N ARG A 213 -5.72 16.64 3.87
CA ARG A 213 -4.69 16.78 2.83
C ARG A 213 -4.15 15.44 2.36
N PHE A 214 -3.64 15.41 1.16
CA PHE A 214 -2.79 14.33 0.68
C PHE A 214 -1.38 14.51 1.24
N VAL A 215 -0.81 13.42 1.71
CA VAL A 215 0.58 13.34 2.16
C VAL A 215 1.25 12.24 1.37
N ALA A 216 2.23 12.59 0.56
CA ALA A 216 3.06 11.63 -0.16
C ALA A 216 4.49 11.64 0.42
N VAL A 217 5.06 10.45 0.54
CA VAL A 217 6.43 10.27 1.04
C VAL A 217 7.27 9.54 0.01
N GLY A 218 8.53 9.89 -0.03
CA GLY A 218 9.50 9.28 -0.92
C GLY A 218 10.91 9.57 -0.49
N LEU A 219 11.88 9.07 -1.22
CA LEU A 219 13.28 9.26 -0.88
C LEU A 219 13.63 10.75 -0.83
N GLY A 220 14.05 11.21 0.35
CA GLY A 220 14.53 12.57 0.58
C GLY A 220 13.44 13.64 0.73
N GLY A 221 12.17 13.29 0.84
CA GLY A 221 11.14 14.31 1.00
C GLY A 221 9.75 13.83 1.39
N THR A 222 8.96 14.82 1.79
CA THR A 222 7.52 14.73 2.00
C THR A 222 6.83 15.79 1.13
N TRP A 223 5.73 15.42 0.51
CA TRP A 223 4.90 16.30 -0.32
C TRP A 223 3.52 16.37 0.28
N THR A 224 2.95 17.55 0.39
CA THR A 224 1.60 17.76 0.89
C THR A 224 0.76 18.55 -0.11
N SER A 225 -0.53 18.24 -0.20
CA SER A 225 -1.46 18.91 -1.09
C SER A 225 -2.89 18.82 -0.55
N SER A 226 -3.64 19.90 -0.57
CA SER A 226 -5.06 19.90 -0.22
C SER A 226 -5.98 19.52 -1.40
N ASP A 227 -5.49 19.68 -2.63
CA ASP A 227 -6.25 19.54 -3.88
C ASP A 227 -5.72 18.44 -4.82
N GLY A 228 -4.59 17.80 -4.47
CA GLY A 228 -3.90 16.80 -5.30
C GLY A 228 -3.19 17.37 -6.53
N VAL A 229 -3.22 18.68 -6.73
CA VAL A 229 -2.67 19.38 -7.90
C VAL A 229 -1.53 20.30 -7.49
N THR A 230 -1.75 21.14 -6.48
CA THR A 230 -0.74 22.04 -5.95
C THR A 230 -0.01 21.37 -4.80
N TRP A 231 1.30 21.22 -4.92
CA TRP A 231 2.12 20.46 -3.97
C TRP A 231 3.18 21.31 -3.30
N ASP A 232 3.25 21.24 -1.99
CA ASP A 232 4.36 21.76 -1.18
C ASP A 232 5.32 20.60 -0.87
N ARG A 233 6.60 20.76 -1.26
CA ARG A 233 7.67 19.78 -1.04
C ARG A 233 8.56 20.25 0.10
N LYS A 234 8.76 19.38 1.07
CA LYS A 234 9.74 19.57 2.13
C LYS A 234 10.83 18.51 2.02
N GLU A 235 12.08 18.95 1.96
CA GLU A 235 13.22 18.05 2.04
C GLU A 235 13.26 17.37 3.39
N ASN A 236 13.47 16.07 3.37
CA ASN A 236 13.51 15.27 4.58
C ASN A 236 14.25 13.96 4.36
N GLN A 237 15.48 13.88 4.83
CA GLN A 237 16.29 12.66 4.72
C GLN A 237 15.77 11.50 5.58
N ASN A 238 14.89 11.76 6.54
CA ASN A 238 14.20 10.77 7.35
C ASN A 238 12.77 10.52 6.88
N ALA A 239 12.38 10.94 5.66
CA ALA A 239 11.07 10.58 5.12
C ALA A 239 10.96 9.05 5.02
N PRO A 240 9.86 8.45 5.49
CA PRO A 240 9.67 7.00 5.42
C PRO A 240 9.44 6.53 3.99
N LEU A 241 9.57 5.24 3.77
CA LEU A 241 9.28 4.59 2.48
C LEU A 241 7.80 4.29 2.31
N THR A 242 7.11 4.04 3.42
CA THR A 242 5.66 3.83 3.49
C THR A 242 5.14 4.48 4.75
N ALA A 243 3.92 4.99 4.71
CA ALA A 243 3.32 5.67 5.84
C ALA A 243 1.85 5.28 6.03
N ALA A 244 1.37 5.40 7.27
CA ALA A 244 -0.01 5.28 7.67
C ALA A 244 -0.38 6.38 8.66
N TYR A 245 -1.67 6.68 8.77
CA TYR A 245 -2.18 7.73 9.64
C TYR A 245 -3.41 7.27 10.40
N ALA A 246 -3.45 7.55 11.68
CA ALA A 246 -4.65 7.49 12.50
C ALA A 246 -4.51 8.43 13.70
N ARG A 247 -5.63 8.95 14.19
CA ARG A 247 -5.74 9.69 15.46
C ARG A 247 -4.72 10.81 15.63
N GLY A 248 -4.44 11.57 14.56
CA GLY A 248 -3.49 12.69 14.60
C GLY A 248 -2.00 12.28 14.54
N SER A 249 -1.70 11.01 14.36
CA SER A 249 -0.34 10.49 14.29
C SER A 249 -0.05 9.83 12.95
N PHE A 250 1.08 10.18 12.36
CA PHE A 250 1.67 9.48 11.22
C PHE A 250 2.72 8.51 11.72
N ILE A 251 2.72 7.30 11.18
CA ILE A 251 3.81 6.35 11.35
C ILE A 251 4.37 5.99 9.98
N GLY A 252 5.64 5.62 9.94
CA GLY A 252 6.27 5.17 8.71
C GLY A 252 7.36 4.15 8.95
N ALA A 253 7.56 3.27 7.96
CA ALA A 253 8.70 2.37 7.94
C ALA A 253 9.82 2.94 7.08
N HIS A 254 11.04 2.74 7.57
CA HIS A 254 12.26 3.17 6.90
C HIS A 254 13.30 2.03 6.90
N TRP A 255 14.35 2.18 6.09
CA TRP A 255 15.43 1.20 6.00
C TRP A 255 15.98 0.77 7.38
N ARG A 256 16.48 -0.46 7.44
CA ARG A 256 17.16 -1.02 8.61
C ARG A 256 16.26 -1.17 9.85
N GLY A 257 15.00 -1.54 9.63
CA GLY A 257 14.07 -1.85 10.72
C GLY A 257 13.62 -0.68 11.56
N ARG A 258 13.66 0.54 11.02
CA ARG A 258 13.26 1.76 11.74
C ARG A 258 11.78 2.02 11.56
N LEU A 259 11.07 2.31 12.65
CA LEU A 259 9.74 2.91 12.62
C LEU A 259 9.85 4.38 13.06
N LEU A 260 9.20 5.23 12.32
CA LEU A 260 9.23 6.66 12.50
C LEU A 260 7.83 7.16 12.87
N HIS A 261 7.75 8.17 13.72
CA HIS A 261 6.54 8.86 14.11
C HIS A 261 6.63 10.34 13.73
N SER A 262 5.49 10.91 13.36
CA SER A 262 5.34 12.34 13.10
C SER A 262 3.92 12.79 13.42
N THR A 263 3.75 14.03 13.82
CA THR A 263 2.43 14.68 13.99
C THR A 263 2.08 15.59 12.82
N ASP A 264 3.06 15.93 11.98
CA ASP A 264 2.90 16.86 10.85
C ASP A 264 3.27 16.26 9.49
N ALA A 265 3.70 14.98 9.46
CA ALA A 265 4.24 14.27 8.30
C ALA A 265 5.54 14.88 7.73
N ILE A 266 6.12 15.88 8.38
CA ILE A 266 7.32 16.58 7.92
C ILE A 266 8.50 16.25 8.84
N GLN A 267 8.30 16.37 10.14
CA GLN A 267 9.33 16.05 11.13
C GLN A 267 9.16 14.62 11.61
N TRP A 268 10.01 13.71 11.14
CA TRP A 268 9.97 12.30 11.47
C TRP A 268 11.02 11.97 12.53
N LYS A 269 10.58 11.33 13.61
CA LYS A 269 11.42 10.88 14.71
C LYS A 269 11.39 9.36 14.78
N GLU A 270 12.57 8.75 14.92
CA GLU A 270 12.67 7.31 15.20
C GLU A 270 12.09 7.01 16.59
N VAL A 271 11.14 6.08 16.63
CA VAL A 271 10.45 5.65 17.86
C VAL A 271 10.68 4.17 18.16
N PHE A 272 11.08 3.40 17.16
CA PHE A 272 11.35 1.99 17.30
C PHE A 272 12.39 1.52 16.27
N LYS A 273 13.19 0.53 16.64
CA LYS A 273 14.15 -0.10 15.76
C LYS A 273 14.21 -1.61 16.02
N SER A 274 14.11 -2.39 14.95
CA SER A 274 14.32 -3.83 14.92
C SER A 274 15.58 -4.17 14.12
N GLU A 275 16.12 -5.36 14.35
CA GLU A 275 17.20 -5.90 13.50
C GLU A 275 16.67 -6.29 12.10
N GLN A 276 15.37 -6.57 11.99
CA GLN A 276 14.71 -6.95 10.76
C GLN A 276 14.03 -5.75 10.09
N HIS A 277 13.98 -5.76 8.75
CA HIS A 277 13.38 -4.70 7.96
C HIS A 277 11.85 -4.74 8.02
N PHE A 278 11.20 -3.58 8.20
CA PHE A 278 9.76 -3.41 8.03
C PHE A 278 9.45 -3.01 6.59
N GLU A 279 8.50 -3.71 5.98
CA GLU A 279 8.05 -3.49 4.60
C GLU A 279 6.75 -2.68 4.52
N ALA A 280 5.87 -2.84 5.51
CA ALA A 280 4.57 -2.20 5.50
C ALA A 280 4.15 -1.72 6.89
N VAL A 281 3.36 -0.65 6.88
CA VAL A 281 2.64 -0.12 8.04
C VAL A 281 1.16 0.03 7.70
N ALA A 282 0.30 -0.12 8.69
CA ALA A 282 -1.13 0.14 8.58
C ALA A 282 -1.65 0.75 9.90
N ALA A 283 -2.83 1.37 9.83
CA ALA A 283 -3.49 1.97 10.99
C ALA A 283 -5.00 1.75 10.96
N VAL A 284 -5.61 1.59 12.14
CA VAL A 284 -7.06 1.41 12.36
C VAL A 284 -7.60 2.62 13.13
#